data_167af5ecf10fa5c8d9a09d4a906b9802
#
_entry.id   167af5ecf10fa5c8d9a09d4a906b9802
#
_cell.length_a   1.000
_cell.length_b   1.000
_cell.length_c   1.000
_cell.angle_alpha   90.00
_cell.angle_beta   90.00
_cell.angle_gamma   90.00
#
_symmetry.space_group_name_H-M   'P 1'
#
loop_
_entity.id
_entity.type
_entity.pdbx_description
1 polymer ?
#
loop_
_entity_poly.entity_id
_entity_poly.type
_entity_poly.pdbx_seq_one_letter_code
_entity_poly.pdbx_strand_id
1 'polypeptide(L)' 'MPWYNGDFPPSYKNQPKDLREKAVEIANALLLDGAEEGIAIATGLKRAREFFKENSESKKNKDHKK' A
#
# COMPACT_ATOMS: atom_id res chain seq x y z
N MET A 1 5.70 -1.37 15.84
CA MET A 1 5.49 -1.58 14.43
C MET A 1 6.32 -2.70 13.94
N PRO A 2 5.74 -3.67 13.28
CA PRO A 2 6.48 -4.85 12.83
C PRO A 2 7.43 -4.56 11.68
N TRP A 3 7.18 -3.53 10.89
CA TRP A 3 8.09 -3.23 9.79
C TRP A 3 8.60 -1.82 9.93
N TYR A 4 9.96 -1.69 9.94
CA TYR A 4 10.59 -0.42 10.11
C TYR A 4 11.13 0.04 8.75
N ASN A 5 11.84 1.11 8.74
CA ASN A 5 12.40 1.64 7.53
C ASN A 5 12.98 0.56 6.66
N GLY A 6 12.49 0.41 5.46
CA GLY A 6 13.02 -0.55 4.51
C GLY A 6 12.56 -1.97 4.66
N ASP A 7 11.87 -2.28 5.75
CA ASP A 7 11.36 -3.61 5.94
C ASP A 7 9.98 -3.75 5.34
N PHE A 8 9.61 -4.97 4.98
CA PHE A 8 8.29 -5.24 4.43
C PHE A 8 8.01 -6.73 4.53
N PRO A 9 6.74 -7.12 4.50
CA PRO A 9 6.40 -8.55 4.48
C PRO A 9 6.83 -9.17 3.16
N PRO A 10 7.14 -10.46 3.18
CA PRO A 10 7.62 -11.11 1.95
C PRO A 10 6.70 -10.98 0.76
N SER A 11 5.40 -10.87 1.01
CA SER A 11 4.47 -10.76 -0.10
C SER A 11 4.62 -9.45 -0.85
N TYR A 12 5.34 -8.47 -0.29
CA TYR A 12 5.51 -7.20 -0.96
C TYR A 12 6.80 -7.14 -1.79
N LYS A 13 7.60 -8.18 -1.74
CA LYS A 13 8.93 -8.07 -2.29
C LYS A 13 8.95 -7.79 -3.79
N ASN A 14 7.93 -8.17 -4.52
CA ASN A 14 7.90 -7.92 -5.95
C ASN A 14 7.22 -6.62 -6.33
N GLN A 15 6.86 -5.82 -5.37
CA GLN A 15 6.18 -4.57 -5.65
C GLN A 15 7.19 -3.45 -5.81
N PRO A 16 6.86 -2.40 -6.58
CA PRO A 16 7.76 -1.25 -6.69
C PRO A 16 8.01 -0.64 -5.32
N LYS A 17 9.15 -0.02 -5.17
CA LYS A 17 9.57 0.49 -3.88
C LYS A 17 8.54 1.45 -3.28
N ASP A 18 8.05 2.39 -4.08
CA ASP A 18 7.10 3.37 -3.56
C ASP A 18 5.81 2.71 -3.10
N LEU A 19 5.32 1.77 -3.88
CA LEU A 19 4.12 1.06 -3.51
C LEU A 19 4.35 0.24 -2.25
N ARG A 20 5.48 -0.42 -2.17
CA ARG A 20 5.81 -1.25 -1.03
C ARG A 20 5.88 -0.41 0.24
N GLU A 21 6.53 0.73 0.17
CA GLU A 21 6.66 1.58 1.34
C GLU A 21 5.30 2.11 1.79
N LYS A 22 4.47 2.51 0.85
CA LYS A 22 3.14 2.98 1.22
C LYS A 22 2.31 1.86 1.81
N ALA A 23 2.40 0.67 1.25
CA ALA A 23 1.65 -0.46 1.76
C ALA A 23 2.08 -0.81 3.18
N VAL A 24 3.39 -0.74 3.47
CA VAL A 24 3.87 -1.01 4.81
C VAL A 24 3.35 0.03 5.79
N GLU A 25 3.34 1.27 5.38
CA GLU A 25 2.83 2.34 6.23
C GLU A 25 1.37 2.07 6.61
N ILE A 26 0.55 1.70 5.63
CA ILE A 26 -0.85 1.44 5.89
C ILE A 26 -1.02 0.18 6.74
N ALA A 27 -0.25 -0.86 6.44
CA ALA A 27 -0.35 -2.11 7.19
C ALA A 27 0.03 -1.89 8.65
N ASN A 28 1.07 -1.11 8.89
CA ASN A 28 1.46 -0.80 10.28
C ASN A 28 0.35 -0.06 11.01
N ALA A 29 -0.29 0.89 10.34
CA ALA A 29 -1.37 1.64 10.96
C ALA A 29 -2.54 0.71 11.30
N LEU A 30 -2.86 -0.23 10.40
CA LEU A 30 -3.93 -1.16 10.66
C LEU A 30 -3.62 -2.07 11.82
N LEU A 31 -2.37 -2.51 11.93
CA LEU A 31 -1.98 -3.35 13.05
C LEU A 31 -2.09 -2.61 14.37
N LEU A 32 -1.74 -1.34 14.38
CA LEU A 32 -1.91 -0.55 15.59
C LEU A 32 -3.37 -0.42 15.96
N ASP A 33 -4.24 -0.47 14.97
CA ASP A 33 -5.66 -0.37 15.21
C ASP A 33 -6.28 -1.70 15.56
N GLY A 34 -5.52 -2.77 15.62
CA GLY A 34 -6.03 -4.07 16.05
C GLY A 34 -6.31 -5.07 14.96
N ALA A 35 -5.96 -4.75 13.70
CA ALA A 35 -6.22 -5.70 12.63
C ALA A 35 -5.28 -6.89 12.72
N GLU A 36 -5.72 -8.03 12.20
CA GLU A 36 -4.85 -9.17 12.12
C GLU A 36 -3.79 -8.95 11.07
N GLU A 37 -2.65 -9.58 11.26
CA GLU A 37 -1.52 -9.34 10.39
C GLU A 37 -1.82 -9.64 8.93
N GLY A 38 -2.42 -10.77 8.65
CA GLY A 38 -2.73 -11.12 7.26
C GLY A 38 -3.66 -10.12 6.63
N ILE A 39 -4.65 -9.66 7.37
CA ILE A 39 -5.59 -8.70 6.87
C ILE A 39 -4.91 -7.35 6.67
N ALA A 40 -4.05 -6.97 7.61
CA ALA A 40 -3.35 -5.71 7.49
C ALA A 40 -2.45 -5.69 6.26
N ILE A 41 -1.78 -6.79 6.01
CA ILE A 41 -0.90 -6.88 4.85
C ILE A 41 -1.69 -6.78 3.55
N ALA A 42 -2.75 -7.54 3.43
CA ALA A 42 -3.54 -7.51 2.20
C ALA A 42 -4.21 -6.17 2.00
N THR A 43 -4.79 -5.62 3.05
CA THR A 43 -5.48 -4.35 2.95
C THR A 43 -4.49 -3.22 2.69
N GLY A 44 -3.33 -3.29 3.32
CA GLY A 44 -2.31 -2.27 3.09
C GLY A 44 -1.91 -2.20 1.64
N LEU A 45 -1.68 -3.36 1.02
CA LEU A 45 -1.30 -3.38 -0.37
C LEU A 45 -2.43 -2.88 -1.26
N LYS A 46 -3.65 -3.29 -0.98
CA LYS A 46 -4.77 -2.85 -1.76
C LYS A 46 -4.94 -1.34 -1.70
N ARG A 47 -4.85 -0.78 -0.51
CA ARG A 47 -5.02 0.66 -0.37
C ARG A 47 -3.87 1.43 -0.99
N ALA A 48 -2.66 0.88 -0.91
CA ALA A 48 -1.53 1.53 -1.54
C ALA A 48 -1.69 1.56 -3.05
N ARG A 49 -2.19 0.47 -3.62
CA ARG A 49 -2.43 0.46 -5.06
C ARG A 49 -3.48 1.48 -5.45
N GLU A 50 -4.51 1.60 -4.64
CA GLU A 50 -5.54 2.58 -4.92
C GLU A 50 -5.01 4.00 -4.80
N PHE A 51 -4.15 4.22 -3.83
CA PHE A 51 -3.57 5.53 -3.64
C PHE A 51 -2.78 5.96 -4.88
N PHE A 52 -1.92 5.09 -5.37
CA PHE A 52 -1.11 5.44 -6.52
C PHE A 52 -1.92 5.44 -7.81
N LYS A 53 -2.92 4.59 -7.90
CA LYS A 53 -3.77 4.58 -9.05
C LYS A 53 -4.54 5.87 -9.16
N GLU A 54 -5.09 6.32 -8.07
CA GLU A 54 -5.84 7.56 -8.09
C GLU A 54 -4.96 8.73 -8.43
N ASN A 55 -3.77 8.78 -7.88
CA ASN A 55 -2.87 9.86 -8.19
C ASN A 55 -2.45 9.85 -9.65
N SER A 56 -2.19 8.68 -10.19
CA SER A 56 -1.84 8.58 -11.58
C SER A 56 -2.98 8.93 -12.47
N GLU A 57 -4.15 8.45 -12.13
CA GLU A 57 -5.30 8.72 -12.95
C GLU A 57 -5.68 10.14 -12.96
N SER A 58 -5.51 10.81 -11.88
CA SER A 58 -5.91 12.20 -11.87
C SER A 58 -5.04 12.97 -12.81
N LYS A 59 -3.87 12.52 -13.13
CA LYS A 59 -3.13 13.21 -14.08
C LYS A 59 -3.36 12.78 -15.45
N LYS A 60 -3.66 11.57 -15.76
CA LYS A 60 -3.86 11.25 -17.11
C LYS A 60 -5.20 10.92 -17.44
N ASN A 61 -6.01 10.65 -16.49
CA ASN A 61 -7.29 10.28 -16.80
C ASN A 61 -8.15 11.29 -17.24
N LYS A 62 -7.88 12.46 -17.00
CA LYS A 62 -8.72 13.40 -17.45
C LYS A 62 -8.89 13.24 -18.86
N ASP A 63 -8.09 12.65 -19.56
CA ASP A 63 -8.37 12.50 -20.86
C ASP A 63 -8.99 11.26 -21.16
N HIS A 64 -9.22 10.42 -20.50
CA HIS A 64 -9.80 9.31 -20.96
C HIS A 64 -10.89 8.82 -20.26
N LYS A 65 -11.27 8.77 -19.99
CA LYS A 65 -12.23 8.30 -19.49
C LYS A 65 -13.06 8.59 -19.45
N LYS A 66 -13.11 8.46 -19.80
CA LYS A 66 -13.91 8.58 -19.86
C LYS A 66 -14.43 8.78 -19.87
#